data_f1251b59cefae3d05ff8033d51d076b0
#
_entry.id   f1251b59cefae3d05ff8033d51d076b0
#
_cell.length_a   1.000
_cell.length_b   1.000
_cell.length_c   1.000
_cell.angle_alpha   90.00
_cell.angle_beta   90.00
_cell.angle_gamma   90.00
#
_symmetry.space_group_name_H-M   'P 1'
#
loop_
_entity.id
_entity.type
_entity.pdbx_description
1 polymer ?
#
loop_
_entity_poly.entity_id
_entity_poly.type
_entity_poly.pdbx_seq_one_letter_code
_entity_poly.pdbx_strand_id
1 'polypeptide(L)'
;TVGSVLGRYHPHGDASVYDALVRLAQDFSMRYMLVDGHGNFGSVDGDPPAAYRYTEARMSKTSMEMVADIEKETVDFRSNYDDRLQEPDVLPSRFPNLLVNGSTGIAVGMATNIPPHNMGEVIDGMCAMIDNPEIPLEGLMEHIKGPDFPTGGIIMGRSGIRSAYATGRGKIVVRARAEIVEEKNGRFKIIVTELPYQVNKARLIENIAELVKEKRIEGISNVEDHSDRNGMHMVIDIKRDASPQIVLNQLYSFTQMQTTFGVIMLAIVNGEPKTLTLAEMLSEYIKFQKDVVTRR
;
A
#
# COMPACT_ATOMS: atom_id res chain seq x y z
N THR A 1 -3.21 21.68 -11.64
CA THR A 1 -2.29 21.19 -10.59
C THR A 1 -0.92 20.84 -11.19
N VAL A 2 -0.81 19.92 -12.17
CA VAL A 2 0.47 19.49 -12.76
C VAL A 2 1.33 20.67 -13.21
N GLY A 3 0.79 21.56 -14.05
CA GLY A 3 1.51 22.74 -14.55
C GLY A 3 1.97 23.69 -13.44
N SER A 4 1.17 23.87 -12.39
CA SER A 4 1.53 24.72 -11.25
C SER A 4 2.70 24.12 -10.45
N VAL A 5 2.73 22.81 -10.28
CA VAL A 5 3.82 22.10 -9.57
C VAL A 5 5.10 22.19 -10.41
N LEU A 6 5.03 21.93 -11.71
CA LEU A 6 6.18 22.04 -12.62
C LEU A 6 6.79 23.44 -12.63
N GLY A 7 5.95 24.45 -12.74
CA GLY A 7 6.41 25.84 -12.86
C GLY A 7 6.92 26.46 -11.56
N ARG A 8 6.53 25.91 -10.40
CA ARG A 8 6.81 26.54 -9.11
C ARG A 8 7.74 25.73 -8.20
N TYR A 9 7.69 24.40 -8.27
CA TYR A 9 8.33 23.54 -7.26
C TYR A 9 9.16 22.39 -7.83
N HIS A 10 8.82 21.86 -9.01
CA HIS A 10 9.47 20.66 -9.54
C HIS A 10 9.69 20.75 -11.06
N PRO A 11 10.76 21.44 -11.53
CA PRO A 11 11.03 21.70 -12.95
C PRO A 11 11.55 20.46 -13.69
N HIS A 12 10.75 19.42 -13.82
CA HIS A 12 11.05 18.16 -14.49
C HIS A 12 9.94 17.84 -15.50
N GLY A 13 9.93 16.64 -16.07
CA GLY A 13 8.87 16.23 -16.99
C GLY A 13 7.49 16.16 -16.32
N ASP A 14 6.44 16.45 -17.08
CA ASP A 14 5.05 16.40 -16.57
C ASP A 14 4.61 15.01 -16.11
N ALA A 15 5.14 13.95 -16.74
CA ALA A 15 4.86 12.58 -16.36
C ALA A 15 5.23 12.30 -14.88
N SER A 16 6.39 12.78 -14.42
CA SER A 16 6.84 12.56 -13.05
C SER A 16 5.87 13.12 -12.00
N VAL A 17 5.30 14.28 -12.26
CA VAL A 17 4.31 14.92 -11.38
C VAL A 17 2.94 14.25 -11.50
N TYR A 18 2.51 13.96 -12.73
CA TYR A 18 1.20 13.36 -12.96
C TYR A 18 1.11 11.93 -12.42
N ASP A 19 2.14 11.11 -12.64
CA ASP A 19 2.18 9.72 -12.14
C ASP A 19 2.13 9.68 -10.62
N ALA A 20 2.82 10.59 -9.94
CA ALA A 20 2.77 10.72 -8.48
C ALA A 20 1.36 11.11 -8.01
N LEU A 21 0.73 12.11 -8.66
CA LEU A 21 -0.62 12.54 -8.36
C LEU A 21 -1.64 11.42 -8.58
N VAL A 22 -1.52 10.69 -9.69
CA VAL A 22 -2.39 9.56 -10.02
C VAL A 22 -2.32 8.49 -8.93
N ARG A 23 -1.12 8.12 -8.50
CA ARG A 23 -0.95 7.13 -7.44
C ARG A 23 -1.66 7.54 -6.14
N LEU A 24 -1.61 8.80 -5.76
CA LEU A 24 -2.28 9.33 -4.56
C LEU A 24 -3.81 9.25 -4.63
N ALA A 25 -4.38 9.07 -5.83
CA ALA A 25 -5.82 8.95 -6.07
C ALA A 25 -6.29 7.51 -6.31
N GLN A 26 -5.38 6.53 -6.34
CA GLN A 26 -5.71 5.13 -6.60
C GLN A 26 -6.03 4.39 -5.29
N ASP A 27 -7.23 3.85 -5.18
CA ASP A 27 -7.69 3.08 -4.01
C ASP A 27 -7.01 1.71 -3.85
N PHE A 28 -6.44 1.19 -4.94
CA PHE A 28 -5.64 -0.04 -4.94
C PHE A 28 -4.13 0.20 -4.66
N SER A 29 -3.69 1.44 -4.65
CA SER A 29 -2.30 1.84 -4.35
C SER A 29 -2.15 2.43 -2.96
N MET A 30 -3.13 3.20 -2.49
CA MET A 30 -3.13 3.92 -1.23
C MET A 30 -4.16 3.34 -0.27
N ARG A 31 -3.75 3.03 0.95
CA ARG A 31 -4.70 2.63 1.99
C ARG A 31 -5.67 3.75 2.35
N TYR A 32 -5.17 4.97 2.37
CA TYR A 32 -5.95 6.21 2.52
C TYR A 32 -5.55 7.17 1.41
N MET A 33 -6.43 7.37 0.44
CA MET A 33 -6.16 8.26 -0.68
C MET A 33 -5.96 9.71 -0.22
N LEU A 34 -4.93 10.35 -0.76
CA LEU A 34 -4.60 11.75 -0.46
C LEU A 34 -5.13 12.70 -1.53
N VAL A 35 -5.47 12.20 -2.68
CA VAL A 35 -6.11 12.93 -3.78
C VAL A 35 -7.49 12.36 -4.04
N ASP A 36 -8.48 13.24 -4.09
CA ASP A 36 -9.82 12.93 -4.56
C ASP A 36 -9.86 13.23 -6.06
N GLY A 37 -9.78 12.17 -6.86
CA GLY A 37 -9.71 12.24 -8.31
C GLY A 37 -11.07 12.08 -8.97
N HIS A 38 -11.29 12.81 -10.07
CA HIS A 38 -12.46 12.67 -10.93
C HIS A 38 -12.02 12.34 -12.35
N GLY A 39 -12.47 11.22 -12.89
CA GLY A 39 -12.07 10.69 -14.19
C GLY A 39 -11.42 9.31 -14.09
N ASN A 40 -10.67 8.93 -15.13
CA ASN A 40 -9.96 7.65 -15.18
C ASN A 40 -8.55 7.80 -14.62
N PHE A 41 -8.29 7.18 -13.46
CA PHE A 41 -6.99 7.14 -12.78
C PHE A 41 -6.30 5.76 -12.87
N GLY A 42 -6.65 4.96 -13.86
CA GLY A 42 -6.10 3.62 -14.03
C GLY A 42 -6.88 2.54 -13.28
N SER A 43 -6.41 1.32 -13.37
CA SER A 43 -7.05 0.16 -12.72
C SER A 43 -6.03 -0.85 -12.18
N VAL A 44 -6.52 -1.80 -11.39
CA VAL A 44 -5.72 -2.93 -10.88
C VAL A 44 -5.26 -3.89 -12.00
N ASP A 45 -5.80 -3.75 -13.20
CA ASP A 45 -5.38 -4.46 -14.41
C ASP A 45 -4.17 -3.82 -15.10
N GLY A 46 -3.70 -2.71 -14.57
CA GLY A 46 -2.57 -1.96 -15.14
C GLY A 46 -2.98 -1.03 -16.28
N ASP A 47 -4.28 -0.76 -16.45
CA ASP A 47 -4.72 0.26 -17.39
C ASP A 47 -4.13 1.61 -17.02
N PRO A 48 -3.62 2.37 -18.00
CA PRO A 48 -3.08 3.69 -17.74
C PRO A 48 -4.19 4.68 -17.39
N PRO A 49 -3.88 5.73 -16.63
CA PRO A 49 -4.81 6.82 -16.42
C PRO A 49 -5.06 7.57 -17.73
N ALA A 50 -6.18 8.29 -17.80
CA ALA A 50 -6.40 9.26 -18.87
C ALA A 50 -5.36 10.38 -18.77
N ALA A 51 -5.06 11.06 -19.88
CA ALA A 51 -4.19 12.23 -19.88
C ALA A 51 -4.75 13.30 -18.93
N TYR A 52 -3.86 14.04 -18.24
CA TYR A 52 -4.26 14.97 -17.18
C TYR A 52 -5.19 16.11 -17.62
N ARG A 53 -5.32 16.37 -18.93
CA ARG A 53 -6.31 17.32 -19.46
C ARG A 53 -7.76 16.82 -19.36
N TYR A 54 -7.95 15.52 -19.09
CA TYR A 54 -9.26 14.88 -18.94
C TYR A 54 -9.61 14.51 -17.49
N THR A 55 -8.69 14.75 -16.55
CA THR A 55 -8.89 14.42 -15.14
C THR A 55 -8.94 15.66 -14.28
N GLU A 56 -9.68 15.57 -13.19
CA GLU A 56 -9.72 16.57 -12.14
C GLU A 56 -9.17 16.01 -10.85
N ALA A 57 -8.53 16.85 -10.05
CA ALA A 57 -7.95 16.44 -8.78
C ALA A 57 -8.13 17.53 -7.73
N ARG A 58 -8.46 17.11 -6.51
CA ARG A 58 -8.53 17.96 -5.33
C ARG A 58 -7.98 17.19 -4.13
N MET A 59 -7.68 17.91 -3.06
CA MET A 59 -7.24 17.30 -1.82
C MET A 59 -8.39 16.49 -1.20
N SER A 60 -8.09 15.29 -0.74
CA SER A 60 -9.02 14.49 0.06
C SER A 60 -9.16 15.09 1.47
N LYS A 61 -10.18 14.66 2.23
CA LYS A 61 -10.31 15.05 3.64
C LYS A 61 -9.09 14.64 4.46
N THR A 62 -8.53 13.45 4.16
CA THR A 62 -7.33 12.94 4.83
C THR A 62 -6.11 13.80 4.55
N SER A 63 -5.90 14.27 3.31
CA SER A 63 -4.77 15.13 2.99
C SER A 63 -4.90 16.54 3.58
N MET A 64 -6.12 17.01 3.88
CA MET A 64 -6.31 18.26 4.62
C MET A 64 -5.71 18.21 6.02
N GLU A 65 -5.75 17.04 6.67
CA GLU A 65 -5.12 16.84 7.98
C GLU A 65 -3.58 16.81 7.91
N MET A 66 -3.00 16.54 6.74
CA MET A 66 -1.55 16.59 6.55
C MET A 66 -1.01 18.02 6.49
N VAL A 67 -1.82 18.98 6.04
CA VAL A 67 -1.43 20.39 5.89
C VAL A 67 -2.06 21.28 6.96
N ALA A 68 -2.79 20.70 7.91
CA ALA A 68 -3.41 21.45 8.98
C ALA A 68 -2.36 22.22 9.80
N ASP A 69 -2.62 23.49 10.08
CA ASP A 69 -1.71 24.39 10.81
C ASP A 69 -0.36 24.68 10.11
N ILE A 70 -0.21 24.39 8.80
CA ILE A 70 1.03 24.66 8.07
C ILE A 70 1.39 26.17 8.06
N GLU A 71 0.40 27.04 8.15
CA GLU A 71 0.58 28.50 8.15
C GLU A 71 0.91 29.08 9.55
N LYS A 72 1.05 28.22 10.55
CA LYS A 72 1.35 28.61 11.94
C LYS A 72 2.82 28.37 12.32
N GLU A 73 3.72 28.37 11.36
CA GLU A 73 5.16 28.13 11.58
C GLU A 73 5.48 26.78 12.25
N THR A 74 4.61 25.79 12.07
CA THR A 74 4.72 24.47 12.69
C THR A 74 5.85 23.62 12.13
N VAL A 75 6.31 23.95 10.92
CA VAL A 75 7.41 23.28 10.21
C VAL A 75 8.31 24.32 9.57
N ASP A 76 9.55 23.91 9.26
CA ASP A 76 10.50 24.75 8.55
C ASP A 76 10.21 24.80 7.07
N PHE A 77 10.55 25.92 6.44
CA PHE A 77 10.44 26.17 5.02
C PHE A 77 11.80 26.46 4.43
N ARG A 78 12.00 26.07 3.19
CA ARG A 78 13.17 26.39 2.39
C ARG A 78 12.77 27.06 1.08
N SER A 79 13.71 27.72 0.41
CA SER A 79 13.48 28.24 -0.94
C SER A 79 13.23 27.11 -1.91
N ASN A 80 12.35 27.37 -2.89
CA ASN A 80 12.18 26.51 -4.05
C ASN A 80 13.41 26.60 -4.99
N TYR A 81 13.38 25.90 -6.13
CA TYR A 81 14.51 25.79 -7.07
C TYR A 81 15.02 27.12 -7.65
N ASP A 82 14.21 28.18 -7.70
CA ASP A 82 14.55 29.49 -8.26
C ASP A 82 14.54 30.64 -7.25
N ASP A 83 14.48 30.33 -5.96
CA ASP A 83 14.45 31.25 -4.82
C ASP A 83 13.29 32.26 -4.81
N ARG A 84 12.24 32.01 -5.59
CA ARG A 84 11.08 32.91 -5.69
C ARG A 84 9.94 32.56 -4.72
N LEU A 85 9.86 31.31 -4.33
CA LEU A 85 8.84 30.79 -3.46
C LEU A 85 9.43 29.96 -2.33
N GLN A 86 8.62 29.69 -1.32
CA GLN A 86 9.00 28.83 -0.19
C GLN A 86 8.22 27.51 -0.29
N GLU A 87 8.87 26.43 0.09
CA GLU A 87 8.26 25.12 0.23
C GLU A 87 8.58 24.52 1.61
N PRO A 88 7.67 23.74 2.21
CA PRO A 88 7.94 23.13 3.50
C PRO A 88 8.95 22.00 3.37
N ASP A 89 9.84 21.86 4.35
CA ASP A 89 10.76 20.72 4.43
C ASP A 89 10.01 19.41 4.68
N VAL A 90 8.98 19.46 5.54
CA VAL A 90 8.06 18.37 5.83
C VAL A 90 6.66 18.93 6.04
N LEU A 91 5.63 18.10 5.94
CA LEU A 91 4.26 18.50 6.25
C LEU A 91 3.98 18.29 7.75
N PRO A 92 3.20 19.19 8.41
CA PRO A 92 2.83 19.04 9.81
C PRO A 92 1.70 18.02 10.00
N SER A 93 1.83 16.85 9.40
CA SER A 93 0.78 15.83 9.34
C SER A 93 0.28 15.42 10.72
N ARG A 94 -1.03 15.49 10.95
CA ARG A 94 -1.67 15.08 12.19
C ARG A 94 -1.78 13.58 12.38
N PHE A 95 -1.36 12.79 11.39
CA PHE A 95 -1.29 11.34 11.47
C PHE A 95 0.01 10.83 10.84
N PRO A 96 0.53 9.67 11.23
CA PRO A 96 1.80 9.14 10.76
C PRO A 96 1.67 8.51 9.37
N ASN A 97 1.62 9.36 8.33
CA ASN A 97 1.36 8.94 6.95
C ASN A 97 2.35 7.87 6.45
N LEU A 98 3.60 7.89 6.90
CA LEU A 98 4.60 6.91 6.49
C LEU A 98 4.21 5.47 6.86
N LEU A 99 3.63 5.25 8.04
CA LEU A 99 3.10 3.95 8.47
C LEU A 99 1.73 3.65 7.86
N VAL A 100 0.86 4.64 7.81
CA VAL A 100 -0.53 4.48 7.42
C VAL A 100 -0.66 4.15 5.93
N ASN A 101 0.06 4.85 5.07
CA ASN A 101 0.07 4.60 3.62
C ASN A 101 1.29 3.79 3.14
N GLY A 102 2.29 3.60 4.00
CA GLY A 102 3.51 2.95 3.61
C GLY A 102 4.37 3.78 2.65
N SER A 103 5.46 3.20 2.22
CA SER A 103 6.37 3.81 1.24
C SER A 103 7.18 2.72 0.53
N THR A 104 7.47 2.95 -0.74
CA THR A 104 8.37 2.12 -1.53
C THR A 104 9.34 3.03 -2.28
N GLY A 105 10.63 2.75 -2.18
CA GLY A 105 11.64 3.52 -2.88
C GLY A 105 12.95 2.77 -2.99
N ILE A 106 13.65 3.01 -4.10
CA ILE A 106 14.95 2.41 -4.40
C ILE A 106 15.95 3.55 -4.61
N ALA A 107 17.02 3.55 -3.84
CA ALA A 107 18.13 4.47 -3.97
C ALA A 107 19.43 3.70 -4.18
N VAL A 108 20.52 4.42 -4.43
CA VAL A 108 21.84 3.78 -4.55
C VAL A 108 22.28 3.25 -3.19
N GLY A 109 22.47 1.94 -3.11
CA GLY A 109 22.94 1.27 -1.90
C GLY A 109 21.89 1.06 -0.80
N MET A 110 20.64 1.50 -0.99
CA MET A 110 19.57 1.34 0.00
C MET A 110 18.19 1.29 -0.63
N ALA A 111 17.24 0.67 0.05
CA ALA A 111 15.83 0.64 -0.33
C ALA A 111 14.94 0.73 0.88
N THR A 112 13.75 1.29 0.71
CA THR A 112 12.68 1.24 1.69
C THR A 112 11.47 0.51 1.12
N ASN A 113 10.78 -0.26 1.94
CA ASN A 113 9.53 -0.93 1.59
C ASN A 113 8.69 -1.10 2.84
N ILE A 114 7.95 -0.05 3.18
CA ILE A 114 7.12 0.04 4.38
C ILE A 114 5.68 -0.28 3.98
N PRO A 115 5.06 -1.32 4.56
CA PRO A 115 3.68 -1.66 4.24
C PRO A 115 2.70 -0.66 4.85
N PRO A 116 1.53 -0.46 4.24
CA PRO A 116 0.46 0.35 4.82
C PRO A 116 -0.17 -0.32 6.05
N HIS A 117 -0.80 0.50 6.91
CA HIS A 117 -1.41 0.06 8.16
C HIS A 117 -2.78 0.72 8.37
N ASN A 118 -3.60 0.12 9.21
CA ASN A 118 -4.85 0.71 9.66
C ASN A 118 -4.58 1.93 10.55
N MET A 119 -5.17 3.08 10.21
CA MET A 119 -4.95 4.35 10.93
C MET A 119 -5.39 4.27 12.40
N GLY A 120 -6.55 3.66 12.66
CA GLY A 120 -7.05 3.48 14.02
C GLY A 120 -6.10 2.66 14.88
N GLU A 121 -5.63 1.51 14.38
CA GLU A 121 -4.65 0.66 15.06
C GLU A 121 -3.34 1.40 15.36
N VAL A 122 -2.83 2.18 14.40
CA VAL A 122 -1.60 2.96 14.59
C VAL A 122 -1.77 4.05 15.63
N ILE A 123 -2.90 4.76 15.60
CA ILE A 123 -3.21 5.80 16.60
C ILE A 123 -3.36 5.19 17.99
N ASP A 124 -4.07 4.06 18.13
CA ASP A 124 -4.23 3.36 19.40
C ASP A 124 -2.85 2.91 19.95
N GLY A 125 -1.99 2.39 19.09
CA GLY A 125 -0.61 2.04 19.46
C GLY A 125 0.22 3.26 19.92
N MET A 126 0.07 4.40 19.26
CA MET A 126 0.71 5.65 19.68
C MET A 126 0.18 6.13 21.03
N CYS A 127 -1.12 6.09 21.25
CA CYS A 127 -1.71 6.45 22.55
C CYS A 127 -1.17 5.55 23.65
N ALA A 128 -1.12 4.24 23.41
CA ALA A 128 -0.53 3.29 24.36
C ALA A 128 0.94 3.58 24.67
N MET A 129 1.72 4.01 23.68
CA MET A 129 3.13 4.40 23.86
C MET A 129 3.27 5.73 24.63
N ILE A 130 2.37 6.68 24.43
CA ILE A 130 2.37 7.94 25.18
C ILE A 130 2.08 7.66 26.65
N ASP A 131 1.12 6.80 26.96
CA ASP A 131 0.76 6.42 28.33
C ASP A 131 1.85 5.54 28.98
N ASN A 132 2.52 4.70 28.20
CA ASN A 132 3.64 3.86 28.65
C ASN A 132 4.79 3.90 27.64
N PRO A 133 5.77 4.82 27.80
CA PRO A 133 6.91 4.93 26.88
C PRO A 133 7.78 3.68 26.78
N GLU A 134 7.76 2.82 27.79
CA GLU A 134 8.52 1.54 27.84
C GLU A 134 7.67 0.33 27.41
N ILE A 135 6.54 0.56 26.70
CA ILE A 135 5.67 -0.51 26.21
C ILE A 135 6.46 -1.49 25.37
N PRO A 136 6.43 -2.81 25.69
CA PRO A 136 7.13 -3.81 24.88
C PRO A 136 6.45 -4.02 23.53
N LEU A 137 7.16 -4.65 22.61
CA LEU A 137 6.64 -4.93 21.26
C LEU A 137 5.32 -5.71 21.32
N GLU A 138 5.20 -6.68 22.19
CA GLU A 138 3.97 -7.46 22.38
C GLU A 138 2.76 -6.55 22.71
N GLY A 139 2.96 -5.58 23.60
CA GLY A 139 1.94 -4.61 23.95
C GLY A 139 1.56 -3.70 22.77
N LEU A 140 2.52 -3.27 21.95
CA LEU A 140 2.24 -2.53 20.73
C LEU A 140 1.46 -3.38 19.72
N MET A 141 1.79 -4.66 19.60
CA MET A 141 1.12 -5.58 18.67
C MET A 141 -0.29 -5.99 19.11
N GLU A 142 -0.71 -5.70 20.33
CA GLU A 142 -2.10 -5.79 20.75
C GLU A 142 -2.97 -4.75 20.01
N HIS A 143 -2.41 -3.59 19.71
CA HIS A 143 -3.04 -2.51 18.96
C HIS A 143 -2.77 -2.61 17.47
N ILE A 144 -1.50 -2.71 17.07
CA ILE A 144 -1.04 -2.75 15.68
C ILE A 144 -0.75 -4.21 15.31
N LYS A 145 -1.76 -4.90 14.81
CA LYS A 145 -1.71 -6.36 14.60
C LYS A 145 -0.87 -6.77 13.39
N GLY A 146 -0.73 -5.90 12.41
CA GLY A 146 0.01 -6.12 11.19
C GLY A 146 -0.31 -5.09 10.12
N PRO A 147 0.29 -5.21 8.93
CA PRO A 147 -0.07 -4.40 7.77
C PRO A 147 -1.54 -4.53 7.38
N ASP A 148 -2.07 -3.47 6.78
CA ASP A 148 -3.43 -3.42 6.26
C ASP A 148 -3.38 -2.94 4.81
N PHE A 149 -3.38 -3.88 3.87
CA PHE A 149 -3.24 -3.59 2.45
C PHE A 149 -4.55 -3.09 1.83
N PRO A 150 -4.52 -2.09 0.94
CA PRO A 150 -5.73 -1.56 0.30
C PRO A 150 -6.46 -2.59 -0.57
N THR A 151 -5.75 -3.58 -1.08
CA THR A 151 -6.30 -4.66 -1.91
C THR A 151 -6.73 -5.89 -1.11
N GLY A 152 -6.62 -5.86 0.22
CA GLY A 152 -6.98 -6.98 1.10
C GLY A 152 -5.97 -8.12 1.03
N GLY A 153 -6.47 -9.34 0.96
CA GLY A 153 -5.67 -10.56 1.03
C GLY A 153 -5.55 -11.11 2.45
N ILE A 154 -4.82 -12.19 2.58
CA ILE A 154 -4.63 -12.90 3.85
C ILE A 154 -3.13 -13.00 4.14
N ILE A 155 -2.70 -12.47 5.27
CA ILE A 155 -1.33 -12.63 5.75
C ILE A 155 -1.18 -14.01 6.37
N MET A 156 -0.17 -14.75 5.91
CA MET A 156 0.11 -16.11 6.33
C MET A 156 1.10 -16.14 7.49
N GLY A 157 0.56 -16.30 8.69
CA GLY A 157 1.36 -16.35 9.93
C GLY A 157 1.77 -14.99 10.46
N ARG A 158 2.28 -14.95 11.69
CA ARG A 158 2.66 -13.72 12.40
C ARG A 158 4.17 -13.51 12.53
N SER A 159 4.98 -14.53 12.24
CA SER A 159 6.44 -14.46 12.43
C SER A 159 7.10 -13.36 11.59
N GLY A 160 6.66 -13.20 10.34
CA GLY A 160 7.16 -12.14 9.46
C GLY A 160 6.81 -10.74 9.95
N ILE A 161 5.59 -10.54 10.47
CA ILE A 161 5.15 -9.28 11.07
C ILE A 161 6.01 -8.97 12.31
N ARG A 162 6.14 -9.96 13.21
CA ARG A 162 6.94 -9.78 14.42
C ARG A 162 8.40 -9.45 14.12
N SER A 163 9.01 -10.13 13.16
CA SER A 163 10.37 -9.84 12.70
C SER A 163 10.48 -8.40 12.16
N ALA A 164 9.55 -7.99 11.30
CA ALA A 164 9.53 -6.66 10.74
C ALA A 164 9.43 -5.58 11.82
N TYR A 165 8.55 -5.76 12.79
CA TYR A 165 8.33 -4.79 13.86
C TYR A 165 9.46 -4.76 14.89
N ALA A 166 10.10 -5.90 15.14
CA ALA A 166 11.23 -6.01 16.08
C ALA A 166 12.55 -5.49 15.51
N THR A 167 12.77 -5.63 14.20
CA THR A 167 14.09 -5.37 13.58
C THR A 167 14.04 -4.34 12.44
N GLY A 168 12.85 -3.95 11.98
CA GLY A 168 12.67 -3.17 10.78
C GLY A 168 12.78 -3.98 9.48
N ARG A 169 12.99 -5.29 9.54
CA ARG A 169 13.07 -6.20 8.38
C ARG A 169 12.29 -7.47 8.64
N GLY A 170 11.53 -7.90 7.62
CA GLY A 170 10.76 -9.13 7.69
C GLY A 170 10.19 -9.54 6.35
N LYS A 171 9.78 -10.79 6.25
CA LYS A 171 9.10 -11.33 5.06
C LYS A 171 7.67 -11.67 5.44
N ILE A 172 6.73 -10.98 4.83
CA ILE A 172 5.30 -11.17 5.07
C ILE A 172 4.72 -11.86 3.84
N VAL A 173 4.23 -13.09 4.03
CA VAL A 173 3.57 -13.85 2.96
C VAL A 173 2.11 -13.44 2.90
N VAL A 174 1.66 -13.03 1.73
CA VAL A 174 0.28 -12.60 1.48
C VAL A 174 -0.33 -13.49 0.41
N ARG A 175 -1.51 -14.04 0.69
CA ARG A 175 -2.32 -14.81 -0.24
C ARG A 175 -3.53 -14.06 -0.71
N ALA A 176 -3.94 -14.34 -1.95
CA ALA A 176 -5.26 -13.97 -2.44
C ALA A 176 -6.35 -14.56 -1.54
N ARG A 177 -7.45 -13.84 -1.37
CA ARG A 177 -8.66 -14.41 -0.77
C ARG A 177 -9.39 -15.21 -1.84
N ALA A 178 -9.39 -16.53 -1.66
CA ALA A 178 -10.00 -17.47 -2.60
C ALA A 178 -10.90 -18.45 -1.86
N GLU A 179 -12.03 -18.76 -2.46
CA GLU A 179 -13.02 -19.70 -1.94
C GLU A 179 -13.31 -20.76 -2.99
N ILE A 180 -13.39 -22.02 -2.54
CA ILE A 180 -13.80 -23.16 -3.38
C ILE A 180 -15.32 -23.29 -3.24
N VAL A 181 -16.04 -23.19 -4.36
CA VAL A 181 -17.50 -23.29 -4.41
C VAL A 181 -17.91 -24.48 -5.26
N GLU A 182 -18.81 -25.30 -4.74
CA GLU A 182 -19.44 -26.39 -5.47
C GLU A 182 -20.71 -25.91 -6.18
N GLU A 183 -20.80 -26.18 -7.48
CA GLU A 183 -22.00 -25.91 -8.27
C GLU A 183 -23.02 -27.05 -8.18
N LYS A 184 -24.28 -26.74 -8.52
CA LYS A 184 -25.39 -27.70 -8.53
C LYS A 184 -25.15 -28.93 -9.43
N ASN A 185 -24.26 -28.83 -10.38
CA ASN A 185 -23.88 -29.91 -11.31
C ASN A 185 -22.71 -30.77 -10.80
N GLY A 186 -22.24 -30.55 -9.56
CA GLY A 186 -21.11 -31.24 -8.95
C GLY A 186 -19.74 -30.80 -9.46
N ARG A 187 -19.68 -29.67 -10.18
CA ARG A 187 -18.41 -29.03 -10.57
C ARG A 187 -17.97 -28.04 -9.51
N PHE A 188 -16.69 -27.76 -9.47
CA PHE A 188 -16.11 -26.78 -8.56
C PHE A 188 -15.59 -25.57 -9.32
N LYS A 189 -15.63 -24.43 -8.64
CA LYS A 189 -14.98 -23.18 -9.03
C LYS A 189 -14.11 -22.68 -7.88
N ILE A 190 -13.07 -21.94 -8.21
CA ILE A 190 -12.34 -21.10 -7.27
C ILE A 190 -12.72 -19.66 -7.56
N ILE A 191 -13.29 -18.98 -6.58
CA ILE A 191 -13.66 -17.57 -6.67
C ILE A 191 -12.64 -16.77 -5.89
N VAL A 192 -11.98 -15.82 -6.57
CA VAL A 192 -10.96 -14.94 -5.98
C VAL A 192 -11.53 -13.53 -5.87
N THR A 193 -11.59 -13.00 -4.67
CA THR A 193 -12.19 -11.70 -4.37
C THR A 193 -11.19 -10.64 -3.90
N GLU A 194 -10.00 -11.05 -3.49
CA GLU A 194 -8.90 -10.14 -3.13
C GLU A 194 -7.58 -10.70 -3.63
N LEU A 195 -6.70 -9.83 -4.08
CA LEU A 195 -5.34 -10.16 -4.51
C LEU A 195 -4.29 -9.58 -3.57
N PRO A 196 -3.10 -10.17 -3.50
CA PRO A 196 -1.98 -9.56 -2.80
C PRO A 196 -1.69 -8.15 -3.33
N TYR A 197 -1.19 -7.29 -2.45
CA TYR A 197 -0.85 -5.92 -2.78
C TYR A 197 0.14 -5.82 -3.93
N GLN A 198 -0.09 -4.89 -4.86
CA GLN A 198 0.75 -4.64 -6.04
C GLN A 198 0.73 -5.77 -7.10
N VAL A 199 -0.21 -6.68 -7.04
CA VAL A 199 -0.42 -7.69 -8.08
C VAL A 199 -1.32 -7.13 -9.18
N ASN A 200 -0.87 -7.22 -10.42
CA ASN A 200 -1.65 -6.89 -11.62
C ASN A 200 -2.58 -8.07 -11.95
N LYS A 201 -3.89 -7.84 -11.89
CA LYS A 201 -4.90 -8.88 -12.10
C LYS A 201 -4.88 -9.45 -13.52
N ALA A 202 -4.78 -8.62 -14.54
CA ALA A 202 -4.74 -9.06 -15.94
C ALA A 202 -3.52 -9.96 -16.22
N ARG A 203 -2.34 -9.56 -15.74
CA ARG A 203 -1.12 -10.37 -15.84
C ARG A 203 -1.23 -11.69 -15.08
N LEU A 204 -1.88 -11.69 -13.93
CA LEU A 204 -2.12 -12.92 -13.18
C LEU A 204 -2.98 -13.89 -13.98
N ILE A 205 -4.07 -13.42 -14.60
CA ILE A 205 -4.94 -14.23 -15.44
C ILE A 205 -4.18 -14.79 -16.64
N GLU A 206 -3.40 -13.97 -17.33
CA GLU A 206 -2.54 -14.40 -18.45
C GLU A 206 -1.55 -15.48 -18.00
N ASN A 207 -0.88 -15.27 -16.88
CA ASN A 207 0.08 -16.23 -16.34
C ASN A 207 -0.58 -17.57 -15.96
N ILE A 208 -1.77 -17.55 -15.38
CA ILE A 208 -2.53 -18.77 -15.10
C ILE A 208 -2.85 -19.51 -16.41
N ALA A 209 -3.31 -18.80 -17.44
CA ALA A 209 -3.62 -19.39 -18.74
C ALA A 209 -2.37 -20.01 -19.40
N GLU A 210 -1.21 -19.38 -19.30
CA GLU A 210 0.06 -19.91 -19.80
C GLU A 210 0.46 -21.20 -19.05
N LEU A 211 0.38 -21.23 -17.73
CA LEU A 211 0.70 -22.40 -16.92
C LEU A 211 -0.23 -23.59 -17.22
N VAL A 212 -1.49 -23.32 -17.52
CA VAL A 212 -2.44 -24.35 -17.98
C VAL A 212 -2.05 -24.88 -19.36
N LYS A 213 -1.70 -24.01 -20.29
CA LYS A 213 -1.26 -24.37 -21.65
C LYS A 213 0.03 -25.19 -21.61
N GLU A 214 0.96 -24.83 -20.74
CA GLU A 214 2.22 -25.55 -20.52
C GLU A 214 2.07 -26.85 -19.72
N LYS A 215 0.86 -27.16 -19.26
CA LYS A 215 0.56 -28.32 -18.39
C LYS A 215 1.32 -28.33 -17.05
N ARG A 216 1.71 -27.16 -16.57
CA ARG A 216 2.31 -27.00 -15.25
C ARG A 216 1.26 -26.93 -14.13
N ILE A 217 0.06 -26.46 -14.48
CA ILE A 217 -1.14 -26.56 -13.65
C ILE A 217 -2.17 -27.30 -14.46
N GLU A 218 -2.62 -28.45 -13.94
CA GLU A 218 -3.68 -29.24 -14.54
C GLU A 218 -4.98 -29.08 -13.75
N GLY A 219 -6.11 -29.35 -14.38
CA GLY A 219 -7.40 -29.34 -13.71
C GLY A 219 -8.19 -28.03 -13.83
N ILE A 220 -7.66 -27.02 -14.48
CA ILE A 220 -8.39 -25.78 -14.81
C ILE A 220 -8.98 -25.90 -16.21
N SER A 221 -10.28 -25.63 -16.35
CA SER A 221 -10.97 -25.61 -17.63
C SER A 221 -11.11 -24.20 -18.21
N ASN A 222 -11.28 -23.18 -17.37
CA ASN A 222 -11.44 -21.79 -17.79
C ASN A 222 -11.05 -20.83 -16.68
N VAL A 223 -10.69 -19.61 -17.06
CA VAL A 223 -10.45 -18.48 -16.14
C VAL A 223 -11.15 -17.27 -16.71
N GLU A 224 -12.03 -16.66 -15.94
CA GLU A 224 -12.80 -15.48 -16.31
C GLU A 224 -12.69 -14.38 -15.28
N ASP A 225 -12.69 -13.15 -15.75
CA ASP A 225 -12.77 -11.95 -14.91
C ASP A 225 -14.19 -11.41 -14.93
N HIS A 226 -14.88 -11.54 -13.82
CA HIS A 226 -16.23 -10.99 -13.61
C HIS A 226 -16.22 -9.76 -12.71
N SER A 227 -15.07 -9.10 -12.56
CA SER A 227 -14.94 -7.90 -11.74
C SER A 227 -15.81 -6.76 -12.30
N ASP A 228 -16.45 -6.05 -11.40
CA ASP A 228 -17.31 -4.92 -11.72
C ASP A 228 -17.16 -3.81 -10.67
N ARG A 229 -18.04 -2.83 -10.68
CA ARG A 229 -18.08 -1.72 -9.71
C ARG A 229 -18.29 -2.15 -8.26
N ASN A 230 -18.74 -3.39 -8.02
CA ASN A 230 -18.98 -3.93 -6.68
C ASN A 230 -17.72 -4.59 -6.10
N GLY A 231 -16.70 -4.81 -6.92
CA GLY A 231 -15.42 -5.34 -6.51
C GLY A 231 -14.80 -6.34 -7.48
N MET A 232 -13.65 -6.84 -7.07
CA MET A 232 -12.93 -7.85 -7.81
C MET A 232 -13.61 -9.22 -7.70
N HIS A 233 -13.75 -9.89 -8.81
CA HIS A 233 -14.35 -11.22 -8.89
C HIS A 233 -13.74 -12.02 -10.04
N MET A 234 -12.72 -12.80 -9.75
CA MET A 234 -12.08 -13.71 -10.71
C MET A 234 -12.60 -15.12 -10.47
N VAL A 235 -13.01 -15.82 -11.52
CA VAL A 235 -13.57 -17.17 -11.48
C VAL A 235 -12.66 -18.13 -12.21
N ILE A 236 -12.26 -19.20 -11.53
CA ILE A 236 -11.43 -20.28 -12.07
C ILE A 236 -12.26 -21.55 -12.05
N ASP A 237 -12.66 -22.02 -13.23
CA ASP A 237 -13.44 -23.25 -13.39
C ASP A 237 -12.55 -24.48 -13.31
N ILE A 238 -12.95 -25.45 -12.50
CA ILE A 238 -12.21 -26.70 -12.27
C ILE A 238 -12.81 -27.81 -13.12
N LYS A 239 -11.95 -28.62 -13.74
CA LYS A 239 -12.35 -29.83 -14.47
C LYS A 239 -13.00 -30.83 -13.51
N ARG A 240 -13.97 -31.57 -14.00
CA ARG A 240 -14.79 -32.50 -13.19
C ARG A 240 -13.98 -33.53 -12.40
N ASP A 241 -12.89 -34.01 -12.94
CA ASP A 241 -12.01 -35.04 -12.38
C ASP A 241 -10.83 -34.49 -11.57
N ALA A 242 -10.73 -33.17 -11.43
CA ALA A 242 -9.65 -32.51 -10.71
C ALA A 242 -10.06 -32.17 -9.27
N SER A 243 -9.08 -32.19 -8.36
CA SER A 243 -9.25 -31.71 -6.99
C SER A 243 -9.08 -30.20 -6.93
N PRO A 244 -10.11 -29.43 -6.53
CA PRO A 244 -10.01 -27.98 -6.44
C PRO A 244 -8.98 -27.52 -5.41
N GLN A 245 -8.78 -28.28 -4.31
CA GLN A 245 -7.78 -27.94 -3.31
C GLN A 245 -6.35 -28.08 -3.82
N ILE A 246 -6.08 -29.11 -4.61
CA ILE A 246 -4.76 -29.30 -5.24
C ILE A 246 -4.48 -28.18 -6.23
N VAL A 247 -5.46 -27.83 -7.05
CA VAL A 247 -5.35 -26.70 -8.01
C VAL A 247 -5.09 -25.40 -7.27
N LEU A 248 -5.83 -25.12 -6.21
CA LEU A 248 -5.63 -23.89 -5.41
C LEU A 248 -4.23 -23.83 -4.79
N ASN A 249 -3.72 -24.93 -4.27
CA ASN A 249 -2.36 -25.02 -3.74
C ASN A 249 -1.30 -24.79 -4.81
N GLN A 250 -1.51 -25.30 -6.02
CA GLN A 250 -0.63 -25.04 -7.15
C GLN A 250 -0.66 -23.58 -7.59
N LEU A 251 -1.83 -22.93 -7.60
CA LEU A 251 -1.97 -21.51 -7.88
C LEU A 251 -1.19 -20.65 -6.87
N TYR A 252 -1.23 -20.97 -5.59
CA TYR A 252 -0.42 -20.29 -4.58
C TYR A 252 1.09 -20.52 -4.77
N SER A 253 1.50 -21.69 -5.23
CA SER A 253 2.92 -22.03 -5.40
C SER A 253 3.53 -21.48 -6.68
N PHE A 254 2.77 -21.38 -7.77
CA PHE A 254 3.30 -21.06 -9.09
C PHE A 254 2.90 -19.68 -9.61
N THR A 255 2.01 -18.97 -8.93
CA THR A 255 1.51 -17.67 -9.39
C THR A 255 1.58 -16.62 -8.30
N GLN A 256 1.28 -15.37 -8.67
CA GLN A 256 1.17 -14.25 -7.74
C GLN A 256 -0.13 -14.27 -6.90
N MET A 257 -0.89 -15.36 -6.89
CA MET A 257 -1.93 -15.57 -5.88
C MET A 257 -1.34 -15.71 -4.46
N GLN A 258 -0.06 -15.94 -4.36
CA GLN A 258 0.73 -15.76 -3.15
C GLN A 258 1.98 -14.97 -3.48
N THR A 259 2.26 -13.93 -2.69
CA THR A 259 3.46 -13.10 -2.82
C THR A 259 4.14 -12.96 -1.46
N THR A 260 5.40 -12.55 -1.48
CA THR A 260 6.12 -12.17 -0.27
C THR A 260 6.38 -10.67 -0.31
N PHE A 261 5.87 -9.95 0.69
CA PHE A 261 6.20 -8.56 0.91
C PHE A 261 7.45 -8.48 1.79
N GLY A 262 8.55 -8.05 1.20
CA GLY A 262 9.81 -7.86 1.91
C GLY A 262 9.83 -6.52 2.62
N VAL A 263 9.57 -6.51 3.93
CA VAL A 263 9.55 -5.29 4.73
C VAL A 263 10.97 -4.77 4.95
N ILE A 264 11.16 -3.48 4.64
CA ILE A 264 12.37 -2.71 4.96
C ILE A 264 11.89 -1.36 5.48
N MET A 265 11.92 -1.17 6.79
CA MET A 265 11.44 0.03 7.44
C MET A 265 12.57 1.07 7.53
N LEU A 266 13.13 1.43 6.36
CA LEU A 266 14.14 2.46 6.23
C LEU A 266 13.46 3.83 6.13
N ALA A 267 13.85 4.75 7.00
CA ALA A 267 13.41 6.14 7.00
C ALA A 267 14.59 7.08 7.28
N ILE A 268 14.40 8.35 7.00
CA ILE A 268 15.40 9.38 7.30
C ILE A 268 15.07 9.98 8.66
N VAL A 269 16.03 9.88 9.58
CA VAL A 269 15.95 10.46 10.93
C VAL A 269 17.11 11.45 11.10
N ASN A 270 16.80 12.72 11.34
CA ASN A 270 17.80 13.78 11.46
C ASN A 270 18.79 13.85 10.27
N GLY A 271 18.28 13.63 9.05
CA GLY A 271 19.05 13.66 7.81
C GLY A 271 19.82 12.38 7.49
N GLU A 272 19.76 11.36 8.33
CA GLU A 272 20.44 10.08 8.13
C GLU A 272 19.45 8.93 7.89
N PRO A 273 19.73 8.04 6.92
CA PRO A 273 18.91 6.86 6.70
C PRO A 273 19.12 5.84 7.83
N LYS A 274 18.03 5.35 8.41
CA LYS A 274 18.01 4.33 9.47
C LYS A 274 16.93 3.30 9.22
N THR A 275 17.24 2.03 9.45
CA THR A 275 16.23 0.97 9.54
C THR A 275 15.66 0.98 10.95
N LEU A 276 14.37 1.29 11.07
CA LEU A 276 13.69 1.50 12.34
C LEU A 276 12.81 0.31 12.72
N THR A 277 12.71 0.03 14.01
CA THR A 277 11.67 -0.83 14.57
C THR A 277 10.33 -0.09 14.57
N LEU A 278 9.22 -0.81 14.78
CA LEU A 278 7.91 -0.18 14.93
C LEU A 278 7.91 0.85 16.06
N ALA A 279 8.45 0.47 17.23
CA ALA A 279 8.52 1.37 18.39
C ALA A 279 9.31 2.64 18.07
N GLU A 280 10.44 2.54 17.38
CA GLU A 280 11.25 3.68 16.97
C GLU A 280 10.50 4.59 15.99
N MET A 281 9.76 4.02 15.01
CA MET A 281 8.96 4.81 14.07
C MET A 281 7.86 5.60 14.78
N LEU A 282 7.14 4.97 15.70
CA LEU A 282 6.11 5.64 16.51
C LEU A 282 6.73 6.72 17.41
N SER A 283 7.86 6.42 18.05
CA SER A 283 8.58 7.38 18.91
C SER A 283 9.02 8.62 18.14
N GLU A 284 9.60 8.47 16.96
CA GLU A 284 10.02 9.60 16.12
C GLU A 284 8.83 10.47 15.69
N TYR A 285 7.70 9.85 15.34
CA TYR A 285 6.50 10.60 15.01
C TYR A 285 5.93 11.35 16.24
N ILE A 286 5.91 10.73 17.41
CA ILE A 286 5.47 11.38 18.66
C ILE A 286 6.34 12.59 19.01
N LYS A 287 7.66 12.47 18.85
CA LYS A 287 8.60 13.60 19.04
C LYS A 287 8.27 14.73 18.07
N PHE A 288 8.08 14.41 16.79
CA PHE A 288 7.70 15.38 15.77
C PHE A 288 6.38 16.09 16.11
N GLN A 289 5.35 15.36 16.54
CA GLN A 289 4.07 15.96 16.94
C GLN A 289 4.19 16.87 18.17
N LYS A 290 5.02 16.53 19.14
CA LYS A 290 5.30 17.43 20.27
C LYS A 290 5.91 18.76 19.82
N ASP A 291 6.83 18.70 18.85
CA ASP A 291 7.44 19.91 18.27
C ASP A 291 6.39 20.74 17.50
N VAL A 292 5.60 20.13 16.63
CA VAL A 292 4.52 20.80 15.89
C VAL A 292 3.52 21.48 16.83
N VAL A 293 3.08 20.80 17.89
CA VAL A 293 2.13 21.36 18.87
C VAL A 293 2.76 22.49 19.66
N THR A 294 4.03 22.36 20.04
CA THR A 294 4.76 23.41 20.79
C THR A 294 4.93 24.67 19.92
N ARG A 295 5.24 24.51 18.65
CA ARG A 295 5.41 25.63 17.69
C ARG A 295 4.08 26.32 17.35
N ARG A 296 2.98 25.55 17.28
CA ARG A 296 1.63 26.07 17.03
C ARG A 296 1.13 27.02 18.12
#